data_b225d0a3346c030afcc01e9ca5c2f1dd
#
_entry.id   b225d0a3346c030afcc01e9ca5c2f1dd
#
_cell.length_a   1.000
_cell.length_b   1.000
_cell.length_c   1.000
_cell.angle_alpha   90.00
_cell.angle_beta   90.00
_cell.angle_gamma   90.00
#
_symmetry.space_group_name_H-M   'P 1'
#
loop_
_entity.id
_entity.type
_entity.pdbx_description
1 polymer ?
#
loop_
_entity_poly.entity_id
_entity_poly.type
_entity_poly.pdbx_seq_one_letter_code
_entity_poly.pdbx_strand_id
1 'polypeptide(L)'
;RKVRIDDPGDTTFLEQELVDKLDFAEENDRIWGKKVVTDAGDSTELKPGQIITARRLRDENSALKRRDKKLVQVRDAVAATSTQILQGITRAALGTKSFMSAASFQETTKVLNEAAIRGKVDYLEGMKENVICGHLIPAGTGLRQWDKLIVGSKEEYERMQANRNNVLDY
;
A
#
# COMPACT_ATOMS: atom_id res chain seq x y z
N ARG A 1 9.14 -1.32 11.52
CA ARG A 1 9.32 -2.62 12.22
C ARG A 1 9.04 -3.74 11.22
N LYS A 2 9.95 -4.73 11.15
CA LYS A 2 9.80 -5.86 10.23
C LYS A 2 9.32 -7.11 10.96
N VAL A 3 8.54 -7.90 10.24
CA VAL A 3 8.06 -9.21 10.65
C VAL A 3 8.55 -10.26 9.67
N ARG A 4 8.75 -11.48 10.13
CA ARG A 4 9.06 -12.63 9.29
C ARG A 4 7.78 -13.43 9.11
N ILE A 5 7.48 -13.76 7.87
CA ILE A 5 6.32 -14.59 7.54
C ILE A 5 6.63 -16.04 7.92
N ASP A 6 5.78 -16.64 8.76
CA ASP A 6 5.90 -18.03 9.14
C ASP A 6 5.05 -18.92 8.22
N ASP A 7 3.80 -18.52 7.98
CA ASP A 7 2.91 -19.16 7.03
C ASP A 7 2.27 -18.05 6.15
N PRO A 8 2.48 -18.08 4.83
CA PRO A 8 1.93 -17.09 3.93
C PRO A 8 0.40 -17.19 3.74
N GLY A 9 -0.22 -18.34 4.10
CA GLY A 9 -1.64 -18.57 3.83
C GLY A 9 -2.00 -18.33 2.36
N ASP A 10 -3.06 -17.54 2.12
CA ASP A 10 -3.52 -17.16 0.77
C ASP A 10 -3.04 -15.76 0.34
N THR A 11 -2.03 -15.19 1.04
CA THR A 11 -1.41 -13.91 0.69
C THR A 11 -0.39 -14.06 -0.44
N THR A 12 0.10 -12.93 -0.93
CA THR A 12 1.16 -12.88 -1.95
C THR A 12 2.57 -13.05 -1.38
N PHE A 13 2.71 -13.19 -0.06
CA PHE A 13 4.00 -13.33 0.59
C PHE A 13 4.64 -14.71 0.39
N LEU A 14 5.96 -14.74 0.53
CA LEU A 14 6.73 -15.97 0.55
C LEU A 14 7.03 -16.41 1.99
N GLU A 15 7.20 -17.71 2.17
CA GLU A 15 7.65 -18.26 3.45
C GLU A 15 9.00 -17.68 3.88
N GLN A 16 9.13 -17.31 5.15
CA GLN A 16 10.33 -16.68 5.74
C GLN A 16 10.72 -15.30 5.16
N GLU A 17 9.85 -14.70 4.38
CA GLU A 17 10.07 -13.35 3.87
C GLU A 17 10.05 -12.31 5.00
N LEU A 18 10.90 -11.27 4.86
CA LEU A 18 10.97 -10.15 5.79
C LEU A 18 10.18 -8.96 5.24
N VAL A 19 9.02 -8.71 5.81
CA VAL A 19 8.09 -7.69 5.36
C VAL A 19 7.92 -6.58 6.41
N ASP A 20 7.57 -5.38 6.00
CA ASP A 20 7.18 -4.34 6.95
C ASP A 20 5.83 -4.68 7.58
N LYS A 21 5.68 -4.35 8.87
CA LYS A 21 4.46 -4.64 9.62
C LYS A 21 3.22 -3.98 9.01
N LEU A 22 3.37 -2.83 8.37
CA LEU A 22 2.27 -2.15 7.68
C LEU A 22 1.85 -2.93 6.44
N ASP A 23 2.80 -3.29 5.58
CA ASP A 23 2.51 -4.06 4.36
C ASP A 23 1.88 -5.42 4.69
N PHE A 24 2.33 -6.06 5.80
CA PHE A 24 1.73 -7.28 6.32
C PHE A 24 0.28 -7.08 6.75
N ALA A 25 -0.03 -6.00 7.46
CA ALA A 25 -1.39 -5.69 7.89
C ALA A 25 -2.30 -5.38 6.71
N GLU A 26 -1.84 -4.55 5.77
CA GLU A 26 -2.59 -4.18 4.57
C GLU A 26 -2.93 -5.39 3.70
N GLU A 27 -1.99 -6.32 3.51
CA GLU A 27 -2.24 -7.52 2.73
C GLU A 27 -3.22 -8.48 3.42
N ASN A 28 -3.12 -8.65 4.74
CA ASN A 28 -4.08 -9.41 5.50
C ASN A 28 -5.48 -8.78 5.48
N ASP A 29 -5.58 -7.46 5.60
CA ASP A 29 -6.84 -6.73 5.47
C ASP A 29 -7.42 -6.85 4.06
N ARG A 30 -6.56 -6.89 3.03
CA ARG A 30 -6.98 -7.08 1.64
C ARG A 30 -7.70 -8.40 1.42
N ILE A 31 -7.26 -9.47 2.08
CA ILE A 31 -7.89 -10.80 1.94
C ILE A 31 -8.97 -11.09 2.98
N TRP A 32 -9.08 -10.24 4.01
CA TRP A 32 -10.08 -10.39 5.06
C TRP A 32 -11.51 -10.51 4.51
N GLY A 33 -12.24 -11.52 4.94
CA GLY A 33 -13.62 -11.77 4.51
C GLY A 33 -13.78 -12.23 3.06
N LYS A 34 -12.67 -12.46 2.34
CA LYS A 34 -12.69 -13.04 1.00
C LYS A 34 -12.69 -14.57 1.05
N LYS A 35 -13.01 -15.16 -0.09
CA LYS A 35 -13.08 -16.62 -0.25
C LYS A 35 -12.17 -17.05 -1.40
N VAL A 36 -11.58 -18.23 -1.26
CA VAL A 36 -10.75 -18.85 -2.28
C VAL A 36 -11.56 -19.94 -2.96
N VAL A 37 -11.57 -19.91 -4.28
CA VAL A 37 -12.26 -20.92 -5.09
C VAL A 37 -11.49 -22.24 -5.01
N THR A 38 -12.14 -23.30 -4.49
CA THR A 38 -11.58 -24.66 -4.46
C THR A 38 -11.95 -25.43 -5.71
N ASP A 39 -13.24 -25.35 -6.14
CA ASP A 39 -13.74 -25.95 -7.38
C ASP A 39 -14.58 -24.90 -8.11
N ALA A 40 -14.18 -24.57 -9.33
CA ALA A 40 -14.89 -23.58 -10.15
C ALA A 40 -16.23 -24.12 -10.69
N GLY A 41 -16.53 -25.44 -10.55
CA GLY A 41 -17.71 -26.05 -11.13
C GLY A 41 -17.81 -25.79 -12.65
N ASP A 42 -18.98 -25.35 -13.10
CA ASP A 42 -19.23 -25.01 -14.51
C ASP A 42 -19.10 -23.47 -14.77
N SER A 43 -18.45 -22.73 -13.89
CA SER A 43 -18.18 -21.29 -14.09
C SER A 43 -17.12 -21.10 -15.17
N THR A 44 -17.38 -20.17 -16.10
CA THR A 44 -16.43 -19.76 -17.13
C THR A 44 -15.56 -18.57 -16.71
N GLU A 45 -15.98 -17.84 -15.65
CA GLU A 45 -15.34 -16.62 -15.19
C GLU A 45 -14.36 -16.85 -14.03
N LEU A 46 -14.56 -17.91 -13.25
CA LEU A 46 -13.77 -18.19 -12.06
C LEU A 46 -12.81 -19.35 -12.30
N LYS A 47 -11.62 -19.22 -11.71
CA LYS A 47 -10.58 -20.26 -11.77
C LYS A 47 -10.32 -20.82 -10.37
N PRO A 48 -9.92 -22.11 -10.24
CA PRO A 48 -9.47 -22.65 -8.97
C PRO A 48 -8.27 -21.85 -8.42
N GLY A 49 -8.26 -21.61 -7.11
CA GLY A 49 -7.24 -20.78 -6.43
C GLY A 49 -7.47 -19.27 -6.50
N GLN A 50 -8.49 -18.80 -7.19
CA GLN A 50 -8.80 -17.37 -7.28
C GLN A 50 -9.46 -16.86 -5.99
N ILE A 51 -9.02 -15.68 -5.51
CA ILE A 51 -9.61 -14.99 -4.37
C ILE A 51 -10.76 -14.11 -4.84
N ILE A 52 -11.94 -14.32 -4.28
CA ILE A 52 -13.17 -13.62 -4.64
C ILE A 52 -13.89 -13.06 -3.41
N THR A 53 -14.74 -12.07 -3.63
CA THR A 53 -15.63 -11.56 -2.58
C THR A 53 -16.87 -12.42 -2.44
N ALA A 54 -17.48 -12.44 -1.26
CA ALA A 54 -18.71 -13.17 -1.00
C ALA A 54 -19.87 -12.72 -1.92
N ARG A 55 -19.88 -11.42 -2.32
CA ARG A 55 -20.86 -10.87 -3.26
C ARG A 55 -20.69 -11.50 -4.65
N ARG A 56 -19.48 -11.50 -5.20
CA ARG A 56 -19.21 -12.09 -6.52
C ARG A 56 -19.54 -13.59 -6.56
N LEU A 57 -19.23 -14.32 -5.49
CA LEU A 57 -19.60 -15.73 -5.35
C LEU A 57 -21.12 -15.93 -5.42
N ARG A 58 -21.90 -15.08 -4.71
CA ARG A 58 -23.35 -15.16 -4.70
C ARG A 58 -23.96 -14.87 -6.08
N ASP A 59 -23.43 -13.86 -6.75
CA ASP A 59 -23.90 -13.45 -8.07
C ASP A 59 -23.65 -14.57 -9.10
N GLU A 60 -22.43 -15.13 -9.10
CA GLU A 60 -22.05 -16.24 -9.99
C GLU A 60 -22.86 -17.51 -9.70
N ASN A 61 -22.99 -17.91 -8.43
CA ASN A 61 -23.76 -19.07 -8.05
C ASN A 61 -25.25 -18.89 -8.39
N SER A 62 -25.79 -17.68 -8.32
CA SER A 62 -27.16 -17.39 -8.75
C SER A 62 -27.33 -17.53 -10.25
N ALA A 63 -26.35 -17.12 -11.04
CA ALA A 63 -26.35 -17.28 -12.50
C ALA A 63 -26.24 -18.76 -12.90
N LEU A 64 -25.35 -19.54 -12.24
CA LEU A 64 -25.20 -20.97 -12.47
C LEU A 64 -26.46 -21.76 -12.09
N LYS A 65 -27.07 -21.40 -10.95
CA LYS A 65 -28.36 -22.05 -10.51
C LYS A 65 -29.48 -21.82 -11.48
N ARG A 66 -29.58 -20.64 -12.12
CA ARG A 66 -30.58 -20.35 -13.15
C ARG A 66 -30.38 -21.19 -14.44
N ARG A 67 -29.15 -21.70 -14.66
CA ARG A 67 -28.78 -22.51 -15.82
C ARG A 67 -28.66 -24.00 -15.52
N ASP A 68 -29.08 -24.43 -14.32
CA ASP A 68 -28.95 -25.80 -13.82
C ASP A 68 -27.53 -26.39 -13.93
N LYS A 69 -26.52 -25.55 -13.62
CA LYS A 69 -25.11 -25.90 -13.68
C LYS A 69 -24.51 -26.12 -12.28
N LYS A 70 -23.36 -26.83 -12.25
CA LYS A 70 -22.64 -27.11 -11.01
C LYS A 70 -22.16 -25.79 -10.36
N LEU A 71 -22.45 -25.61 -9.07
CA LEU A 71 -22.10 -24.45 -8.30
C LEU A 71 -20.61 -24.40 -7.96
N VAL A 72 -20.08 -23.19 -7.77
CA VAL A 72 -18.72 -22.96 -7.34
C VAL A 72 -18.58 -23.29 -5.85
N GLN A 73 -17.56 -24.09 -5.51
CA GLN A 73 -17.18 -24.39 -4.14
C GLN A 73 -16.02 -23.49 -3.71
N VAL A 74 -16.09 -23.02 -2.48
CA VAL A 74 -15.09 -22.09 -1.92
C VAL A 74 -14.76 -22.47 -0.49
N ARG A 75 -13.58 -22.06 -0.04
CA ARG A 75 -13.18 -22.00 1.35
C ARG A 75 -12.92 -20.55 1.77
N ASP A 76 -12.88 -20.28 3.05
CA ASP A 76 -12.45 -18.97 3.55
C ASP A 76 -10.95 -18.76 3.27
N ALA A 77 -10.59 -17.53 2.92
CA ALA A 77 -9.20 -17.17 2.74
C ALA A 77 -8.47 -17.16 4.10
N VAL A 78 -7.29 -17.75 4.13
CA VAL A 78 -6.44 -17.83 5.31
C VAL A 78 -5.44 -16.68 5.30
N ALA A 79 -5.44 -15.88 6.39
CA ALA A 79 -4.48 -14.79 6.56
C ALA A 79 -3.08 -15.33 6.82
N ALA A 80 -2.06 -14.57 6.43
CA ALA A 80 -0.68 -14.88 6.76
C ALA A 80 -0.41 -14.75 8.26
N THR A 81 0.45 -15.62 8.79
CA THR A 81 0.97 -15.53 10.15
C THR A 81 2.41 -15.05 10.14
N SER A 82 2.81 -14.33 11.18
CA SER A 82 4.16 -13.77 11.25
C SER A 82 4.69 -13.70 12.67
N THR A 83 6.01 -13.79 12.77
CA THR A 83 6.76 -13.56 14.01
C THR A 83 7.50 -12.23 13.95
N GLN A 84 7.41 -11.43 15.01
CA GLN A 84 8.11 -10.17 15.09
C GLN A 84 9.61 -10.40 15.28
N ILE A 85 10.45 -9.70 14.49
CA ILE A 85 11.89 -9.79 14.55
C ILE A 85 12.46 -8.59 15.29
N LEU A 86 13.41 -8.86 16.19
CA LEU A 86 14.26 -7.84 16.76
C LEU A 86 15.43 -7.56 15.81
N GLN A 87 15.61 -6.30 15.46
CA GLN A 87 16.71 -5.83 14.63
C GLN A 87 17.61 -4.88 15.44
N GLY A 88 18.93 -5.00 15.27
CA GLY A 88 19.85 -3.99 15.76
C GLY A 88 19.62 -2.63 15.08
N ILE A 89 20.03 -1.55 15.75
CA ILE A 89 19.80 -0.17 15.30
C ILE A 89 20.33 0.09 13.88
N THR A 90 21.51 -0.40 13.56
CA THR A 90 22.12 -0.22 12.23
C THR A 90 21.28 -0.87 11.14
N ARG A 91 20.88 -2.13 11.33
CA ARG A 91 20.08 -2.87 10.36
C ARG A 91 18.69 -2.26 10.19
N ALA A 92 18.09 -1.80 11.28
CA ALA A 92 16.78 -1.11 11.25
C ALA A 92 16.87 0.23 10.51
N ALA A 93 17.92 1.02 10.74
CA ALA A 93 18.10 2.34 10.11
C ALA A 93 18.42 2.23 8.60
N LEU A 94 19.26 1.27 8.19
CA LEU A 94 19.59 1.05 6.78
C LEU A 94 18.48 0.33 6.00
N GLY A 95 17.60 -0.41 6.67
CA GLY A 95 16.49 -1.15 6.07
C GLY A 95 15.19 -0.36 5.96
N THR A 96 15.21 0.97 6.07
CA THR A 96 14.03 1.83 5.90
C THR A 96 13.60 1.92 4.44
N LYS A 97 12.32 2.22 4.18
CA LYS A 97 11.79 2.44 2.81
C LYS A 97 12.48 3.64 2.14
N SER A 98 12.74 4.70 2.91
CA SER A 98 13.46 5.89 2.44
C SER A 98 14.95 5.64 2.35
N PHE A 99 15.50 5.69 1.14
CA PHE A 99 16.94 5.60 0.94
C PHE A 99 17.68 6.87 1.40
N MET A 100 17.03 8.03 1.36
CA MET A 100 17.61 9.28 1.85
C MET A 100 17.82 9.25 3.36
N SER A 101 16.84 8.75 4.10
CA SER A 101 16.95 8.54 5.54
C SER A 101 18.06 7.56 5.89
N ALA A 102 18.17 6.46 5.16
CA ALA A 102 19.23 5.47 5.33
C ALA A 102 20.61 6.07 5.04
N ALA A 103 20.76 6.81 3.94
CA ALA A 103 22.00 7.48 3.54
C ALA A 103 22.47 8.50 4.57
N SER A 104 21.56 9.18 5.25
CA SER A 104 21.90 10.15 6.32
C SER A 104 22.44 9.52 7.60
N PHE A 105 22.25 8.21 7.76
CA PHE A 105 22.69 7.51 8.96
C PHE A 105 24.11 6.95 8.82
N GLN A 106 24.33 6.05 7.86
CA GLN A 106 25.64 5.42 7.59
C GLN A 106 25.73 4.95 6.13
N GLU A 107 26.95 4.66 5.66
CA GLU A 107 27.22 4.07 4.34
C GLU A 107 26.61 4.90 3.18
N THR A 108 26.68 6.21 3.26
CA THR A 108 26.00 7.15 2.33
C THR A 108 26.24 6.82 0.86
N THR A 109 27.50 6.62 0.45
CA THR A 109 27.87 6.29 -0.94
C THR A 109 27.29 4.97 -1.41
N LYS A 110 27.34 3.94 -0.58
CA LYS A 110 26.82 2.61 -0.88
C LYS A 110 25.29 2.63 -1.04
N VAL A 111 24.61 3.28 -0.11
CA VAL A 111 23.13 3.40 -0.13
C VAL A 111 22.67 4.17 -1.36
N LEU A 112 23.32 5.30 -1.69
CA LEU A 112 22.99 6.11 -2.87
C LEU A 112 23.26 5.36 -4.17
N ASN A 113 24.39 4.65 -4.27
CA ASN A 113 24.72 3.83 -5.44
C ASN A 113 23.69 2.71 -5.64
N GLU A 114 23.32 2.02 -4.58
CA GLU A 114 22.30 0.96 -4.64
C GLU A 114 20.93 1.51 -5.02
N ALA A 115 20.56 2.65 -4.48
CA ALA A 115 19.31 3.33 -4.83
C ALA A 115 19.28 3.75 -6.31
N ALA A 116 20.40 4.29 -6.82
CA ALA A 116 20.52 4.70 -8.22
C ALA A 116 20.46 3.49 -9.19
N ILE A 117 21.17 2.40 -8.88
CA ILE A 117 21.17 1.19 -9.71
C ILE A 117 19.76 0.56 -9.78
N ARG A 118 19.04 0.56 -8.65
CA ARG A 118 17.68 0.01 -8.57
C ARG A 118 16.58 0.97 -9.00
N GLY A 119 16.90 2.21 -9.32
CA GLY A 119 15.91 3.23 -9.68
C GLY A 119 14.90 3.50 -8.55
N LYS A 120 15.34 3.46 -7.27
CA LYS A 120 14.44 3.69 -6.14
C LYS A 120 13.92 5.11 -6.13
N VAL A 121 12.65 5.26 -5.79
CA VAL A 121 11.99 6.56 -5.57
C VAL A 121 11.71 6.73 -4.09
N ASP A 122 12.06 7.91 -3.55
CA ASP A 122 11.73 8.30 -2.18
C ASP A 122 10.50 9.23 -2.20
N TYR A 123 9.44 8.84 -1.51
CA TYR A 123 8.19 9.60 -1.49
C TYR A 123 8.18 10.74 -0.46
N LEU A 124 9.28 10.96 0.24
CA LEU A 124 9.44 12.04 1.23
C LEU A 124 8.35 12.04 2.32
N GLU A 125 8.02 10.87 2.82
CA GLU A 125 6.97 10.69 3.84
C GLU A 125 7.50 10.98 5.26
N GLY A 126 8.80 10.81 5.50
CA GLY A 126 9.42 11.03 6.80
C GLY A 126 9.93 12.46 7.00
N MET A 127 10.38 12.73 8.22
CA MET A 127 10.93 14.07 8.55
C MET A 127 12.33 14.27 7.98
N LYS A 128 13.22 13.28 8.07
CA LYS A 128 14.62 13.40 7.65
C LYS A 128 14.75 13.73 6.16
N GLU A 129 14.00 13.06 5.33
CA GLU A 129 14.00 13.22 3.88
C GLU A 129 13.61 14.64 3.49
N ASN A 130 12.55 15.15 4.09
CA ASN A 130 12.09 16.52 3.84
C ASN A 130 13.11 17.55 4.28
N VAL A 131 13.73 17.37 5.45
CA VAL A 131 14.79 18.28 5.95
C VAL A 131 15.99 18.27 4.99
N ILE A 132 16.43 17.12 4.50
CA ILE A 132 17.54 17.00 3.56
C ILE A 132 17.24 17.73 2.25
N CYS A 133 15.99 17.61 1.74
CA CYS A 133 15.56 18.30 0.53
C CYS A 133 15.22 19.77 0.72
N GLY A 134 15.23 20.28 1.94
CA GLY A 134 14.84 21.67 2.25
C GLY A 134 13.34 21.92 2.19
N HIS A 135 12.53 20.85 2.26
CA HIS A 135 11.08 20.94 2.36
C HIS A 135 10.61 21.10 3.81
N LEU A 136 9.39 21.61 3.97
CA LEU A 136 8.74 21.60 5.28
C LEU A 136 8.53 20.17 5.75
N ILE A 137 8.72 19.90 7.03
CA ILE A 137 8.46 18.59 7.62
C ILE A 137 6.95 18.26 7.53
N PRO A 138 6.56 16.99 7.37
CA PRO A 138 5.16 16.60 7.26
C PRO A 138 4.45 16.61 8.61
N ALA A 139 4.50 17.76 9.30
CA ALA A 139 3.87 18.01 10.59
C ALA A 139 3.47 19.49 10.71
N GLY A 140 2.40 19.77 11.43
CA GLY A 140 1.88 21.13 11.60
C GLY A 140 1.54 21.78 10.26
N THR A 141 2.10 22.97 9.98
CA THR A 141 1.85 23.72 8.74
C THR A 141 2.44 23.07 7.48
N GLY A 142 3.36 22.12 7.61
CA GLY A 142 3.93 21.35 6.48
C GLY A 142 3.10 20.15 6.04
N LEU A 143 1.94 19.91 6.62
CA LEU A 143 1.03 18.87 6.17
C LEU A 143 0.39 19.25 4.82
N ARG A 144 0.45 18.38 3.83
CA ARG A 144 -0.09 18.59 2.47
C ARG A 144 -1.58 18.99 2.44
N GLN A 145 -2.34 18.62 3.45
CA GLN A 145 -3.76 18.99 3.57
C GLN A 145 -3.94 20.48 3.84
N TRP A 146 -2.91 21.19 4.36
CA TRP A 146 -2.95 22.62 4.62
C TRP A 146 -2.53 23.46 3.41
N ASP A 147 -1.80 22.88 2.44
CA ASP A 147 -1.35 23.59 1.23
C ASP A 147 -2.52 24.14 0.39
N LYS A 148 -3.66 23.51 0.50
CA LYS A 148 -4.88 23.89 -0.24
C LYS A 148 -5.85 24.72 0.60
N LEU A 149 -5.53 24.97 1.86
CA LEU A 149 -6.40 25.71 2.76
C LEU A 149 -6.18 27.22 2.55
N ILE A 150 -7.17 27.88 2.01
CA ILE A 150 -7.21 29.32 1.89
C ILE A 150 -8.03 29.87 3.04
N VAL A 151 -7.38 30.61 3.94
CA VAL A 151 -8.06 31.30 5.04
C VAL A 151 -8.33 32.72 4.58
N GLY A 152 -9.61 33.05 4.35
CA GLY A 152 -10.01 34.35 3.89
C GLY A 152 -11.53 34.49 3.85
N SER A 153 -12.02 35.69 3.51
CA SER A 153 -13.44 35.91 3.27
C SER A 153 -13.86 35.26 1.94
N LYS A 154 -15.16 34.98 1.79
CA LYS A 154 -15.72 34.46 0.55
C LYS A 154 -15.41 35.36 -0.65
N GLU A 155 -15.43 36.68 -0.44
CA GLU A 155 -15.14 37.69 -1.46
C GLU A 155 -13.68 37.66 -1.93
N GLU A 156 -12.74 37.45 -1.01
CA GLU A 156 -11.31 37.28 -1.33
C GLU A 156 -11.07 36.00 -2.14
N TYR A 157 -11.72 34.92 -1.78
CA TYR A 157 -11.65 33.66 -2.52
C TYR A 157 -12.17 33.81 -3.96
N GLU A 158 -13.32 34.48 -4.15
CA GLU A 158 -13.90 34.74 -5.48
C GLU A 158 -12.97 35.63 -6.32
N ARG A 159 -12.32 36.64 -5.73
CA ARG A 159 -11.31 37.48 -6.41
C ARG A 159 -10.08 36.68 -6.82
N MET A 160 -9.58 35.79 -5.95
CA MET A 160 -8.45 34.93 -6.30
C MET A 160 -8.78 33.97 -7.43
N GLN A 161 -9.97 33.39 -7.44
CA GLN A 161 -10.43 32.53 -8.54
C GLN A 161 -10.56 33.29 -9.86
N ALA A 162 -11.14 34.48 -9.84
CA ALA A 162 -11.25 35.33 -11.02
C ALA A 162 -9.89 35.67 -11.63
N ASN A 163 -8.92 36.05 -10.78
CA ASN A 163 -7.55 36.34 -11.21
C ASN A 163 -6.84 35.11 -11.77
N ARG A 164 -7.09 33.92 -11.22
CA ARG A 164 -6.48 32.67 -11.68
C ARG A 164 -7.00 32.26 -13.06
N ASN A 165 -8.26 32.46 -13.32
CA ASN A 165 -8.88 32.17 -14.63
C ASN A 165 -8.38 33.15 -15.69
N ASN A 166 -8.18 34.42 -15.36
CA ASN A 166 -7.63 35.42 -16.27
C ASN A 166 -6.16 35.18 -16.66
N VAL A 167 -5.38 34.42 -15.87
CA VAL A 167 -3.98 34.09 -16.16
C VAL A 167 -3.86 32.86 -17.07
N LEU A 168 -4.92 32.03 -17.17
CA LEU A 168 -4.93 30.82 -18.01
C LEU A 168 -5.42 31.10 -19.43
N ASP A 169 -5.92 32.31 -19.72
CA ASP A 169 -6.42 32.75 -21.05
C ASP A 169 -5.37 33.51 -21.86
N TYR A 170 -4.09 33.50 -21.44
CA TYR A 170 -2.91 33.98 -22.16
C TYR A 170 -1.93 32.82 -22.31
#